data_6f436b31d35131b793fe17802f49340c
#
_entry.id   6f436b31d35131b793fe17802f49340c
#
_cell.length_a   1.000
_cell.length_b   1.000
_cell.length_c   1.000
_cell.angle_alpha   90.00
_cell.angle_beta   90.00
_cell.angle_gamma   90.00
#
_symmetry.space_group_name_H-M   'P 1'
#
loop_
_entity.id
_entity.type
_entity.pdbx_description
1 polymer ?
#
loop_
_entity_poly.entity_id
_entity_poly.type
_entity_poly.pdbx_seq_one_letter_code
_entity_poly.pdbx_strand_id
1 'polypeptide(L)'
;MVLESLHRIANQCQSLTRGEAREVMSDVLGGDCTDAQIAALLVALRMKGETVEEIVGFAEAIRAAATPLPISIAGEASISAALDLSGTGRDALGESSSSDSGLIDTSGTGGDACGTFNISTATAFVTAGAGVRVAKHGNRSISSKCGSADVMEALGVNIQLTPARAAQCLREIGICFLYAPDLHSSMKQVQKVRRELRMRTMFNLLGPLTNPAHASGQVVGVYALEMVEKLAEALSMLGLRRALVVHGLDGLDEITITGPTRVAEAREGTVRTYEVDPEEFGMARATLEDISGGDAAENAAIIREVLSGKKSARRDVVLLNCAGALVAAGRVDHLAVGIPIAARAIDSGAAAAKLTELVRFTTTEGM
;
A
#
# COMPACT_ATOMS: atom_id res chain seq x y z
N MET A 1 -8.93 29.71 -0.33
CA MET A 1 -7.52 29.26 -0.41
C MET A 1 -7.17 28.62 -1.74
N VAL A 2 -7.97 27.68 -2.31
CA VAL A 2 -7.63 26.95 -3.56
C VAL A 2 -7.30 27.84 -4.75
N LEU A 3 -8.06 28.93 -5.00
CA LEU A 3 -7.77 29.85 -6.12
C LEU A 3 -6.43 30.58 -5.98
N GLU A 4 -6.08 31.02 -4.79
CA GLU A 4 -4.82 31.69 -4.54
C GLU A 4 -3.64 30.73 -4.74
N SER A 5 -3.73 29.51 -4.18
CA SER A 5 -2.75 28.46 -4.37
C SER A 5 -2.62 28.06 -5.84
N LEU A 6 -3.74 27.92 -6.54
CA LEU A 6 -3.75 27.64 -7.97
C LEU A 6 -3.01 28.73 -8.79
N HIS A 7 -3.24 30.01 -8.48
CA HIS A 7 -2.55 31.13 -9.15
C HIS A 7 -1.04 31.09 -8.90
N ARG A 8 -0.62 30.80 -7.66
CA ARG A 8 0.82 30.66 -7.33
C ARG A 8 1.46 29.51 -8.07
N ILE A 9 0.82 28.35 -8.09
CA ILE A 9 1.34 27.16 -8.80
C ILE A 9 1.39 27.44 -10.31
N ALA A 10 0.27 27.91 -10.91
CA ALA A 10 0.14 28.03 -12.35
C ALA A 10 0.95 29.17 -12.95
N ASN A 11 1.00 30.33 -12.27
CA ASN A 11 1.64 31.55 -12.82
C ASN A 11 3.09 31.73 -12.35
N GLN A 12 3.46 31.15 -11.22
CA GLN A 12 4.78 31.40 -10.59
C GLN A 12 5.57 30.10 -10.41
N CYS A 13 5.03 28.93 -10.75
CA CYS A 13 5.63 27.61 -10.49
C CYS A 13 6.03 27.41 -9.01
N GLN A 14 5.35 28.08 -8.07
CA GLN A 14 5.64 27.97 -6.66
C GLN A 14 5.00 26.71 -6.08
N SER A 15 5.76 26.02 -5.24
CA SER A 15 5.26 24.88 -4.49
C SER A 15 4.48 25.33 -3.25
N LEU A 16 3.55 24.49 -2.82
CA LEU A 16 2.87 24.67 -1.56
C LEU A 16 3.72 24.11 -0.42
N THR A 17 3.65 24.73 0.73
CA THR A 17 4.11 24.10 1.97
C THR A 17 3.18 22.96 2.35
N ARG A 18 3.64 22.05 3.22
CA ARG A 18 2.83 20.94 3.76
C ARG A 18 1.51 21.42 4.37
N GLY A 19 1.54 22.53 5.12
CA GLY A 19 0.35 23.14 5.72
C GLY A 19 -0.65 23.63 4.67
N GLU A 20 -0.18 24.42 3.69
CA GLU A 20 -1.01 24.92 2.59
C GLU A 20 -1.59 23.76 1.75
N ALA A 21 -0.81 22.74 1.44
CA ALA A 21 -1.26 21.57 0.71
C ALA A 21 -2.37 20.83 1.47
N ARG A 22 -2.22 20.66 2.79
CA ARG A 22 -3.24 20.05 3.63
C ARG A 22 -4.54 20.85 3.64
N GLU A 23 -4.46 22.17 3.75
CA GLU A 23 -5.64 23.05 3.74
C GLU A 23 -6.35 23.05 2.38
N VAL A 24 -5.58 23.17 1.29
CA VAL A 24 -6.12 23.07 -0.09
C VAL A 24 -6.85 21.74 -0.32
N MET A 25 -6.28 20.64 0.12
CA MET A 25 -6.93 19.33 0.00
C MET A 25 -8.17 19.24 0.88
N SER A 26 -8.16 19.82 2.08
CA SER A 26 -9.34 19.86 2.94
C SER A 26 -10.49 20.61 2.29
N ASP A 27 -10.24 21.76 1.64
CA ASP A 27 -11.26 22.51 0.87
C ASP A 27 -11.82 21.64 -0.27
N VAL A 28 -10.93 20.92 -1.00
CA VAL A 28 -11.33 20.01 -2.09
C VAL A 28 -12.22 18.89 -1.58
N LEU A 29 -11.85 18.24 -0.48
CA LEU A 29 -12.59 17.12 0.11
C LEU A 29 -13.90 17.58 0.78
N GLY A 30 -13.94 18.81 1.30
CA GLY A 30 -15.12 19.45 1.88
C GLY A 30 -16.19 19.81 0.85
N GLY A 31 -15.84 19.86 -0.44
CA GLY A 31 -16.75 20.26 -1.51
C GLY A 31 -16.81 21.77 -1.76
N ASP A 32 -15.86 22.53 -1.19
CA ASP A 32 -15.78 23.98 -1.33
C ASP A 32 -15.17 24.43 -2.67
N CYS A 33 -14.91 23.46 -3.58
CA CYS A 33 -14.27 23.68 -4.87
C CYS A 33 -15.17 23.22 -6.03
N THR A 34 -15.20 24.01 -7.10
CA THR A 34 -15.84 23.58 -8.35
C THR A 34 -15.00 22.53 -9.09
N ASP A 35 -15.63 21.71 -9.94
CA ASP A 35 -14.92 20.74 -10.80
C ASP A 35 -13.81 21.42 -11.62
N ALA A 36 -14.06 22.64 -12.12
CA ALA A 36 -13.07 23.41 -12.90
C ALA A 36 -11.86 23.80 -12.05
N GLN A 37 -12.05 24.20 -10.79
CA GLN A 37 -10.95 24.54 -9.87
C GLN A 37 -10.13 23.31 -9.52
N ILE A 38 -10.79 22.17 -9.25
CA ILE A 38 -10.12 20.90 -8.97
C ILE A 38 -9.31 20.46 -10.20
N ALA A 39 -9.90 20.50 -11.40
CA ALA A 39 -9.21 20.12 -12.64
C ALA A 39 -7.97 20.99 -12.86
N ALA A 40 -8.12 22.31 -12.75
CA ALA A 40 -7.02 23.27 -12.94
C ALA A 40 -5.89 23.04 -11.92
N LEU A 41 -6.23 22.79 -10.64
CA LEU A 41 -5.26 22.49 -9.59
C LEU A 41 -4.47 21.21 -9.90
N LEU A 42 -5.16 20.13 -10.29
CA LEU A 42 -4.53 18.84 -10.60
C LEU A 42 -3.58 18.94 -11.81
N VAL A 43 -4.01 19.66 -12.84
CA VAL A 43 -3.18 19.88 -14.04
C VAL A 43 -1.98 20.78 -13.71
N ALA A 44 -2.16 21.86 -12.98
CA ALA A 44 -1.07 22.76 -12.60
C ALA A 44 -0.02 22.07 -11.74
N LEU A 45 -0.43 21.25 -10.73
CA LEU A 45 0.47 20.43 -9.92
C LEU A 45 1.24 19.44 -10.77
N ARG A 46 0.56 18.75 -11.70
CA ARG A 46 1.20 17.79 -12.61
C ARG A 46 2.22 18.46 -13.54
N MET A 47 1.91 19.65 -14.06
CA MET A 47 2.83 20.42 -14.93
C MET A 47 4.04 20.94 -14.18
N LYS A 48 3.87 21.40 -12.94
CA LYS A 48 4.96 21.86 -12.07
C LYS A 48 5.82 20.68 -11.58
N GLY A 49 5.22 19.55 -11.35
CA GLY A 49 5.76 18.42 -10.60
C GLY A 49 5.51 18.57 -9.10
N GLU A 50 4.94 17.55 -8.49
CA GLU A 50 4.62 17.52 -7.06
C GLU A 50 5.89 17.41 -6.21
N THR A 51 5.95 18.15 -5.11
CA THR A 51 7.01 18.04 -4.10
C THR A 51 6.62 17.05 -3.00
N VAL A 52 7.60 16.58 -2.24
CA VAL A 52 7.37 15.68 -1.09
C VAL A 52 6.45 16.34 -0.07
N GLU A 53 6.67 17.62 0.25
CA GLU A 53 5.85 18.40 1.18
C GLU A 53 4.38 18.48 0.74
N GLU A 54 4.14 18.71 -0.55
CA GLU A 54 2.80 18.74 -1.11
C GLU A 54 2.13 17.36 -1.01
N ILE A 55 2.83 16.29 -1.38
CA ILE A 55 2.33 14.91 -1.29
C ILE A 55 1.96 14.57 0.16
N VAL A 56 2.81 14.91 1.12
CA VAL A 56 2.56 14.68 2.55
C VAL A 56 1.34 15.45 3.03
N GLY A 57 1.25 16.76 2.74
CA GLY A 57 0.11 17.58 3.14
C GLY A 57 -1.21 17.08 2.59
N PHE A 58 -1.24 16.68 1.32
CA PHE A 58 -2.41 16.08 0.69
C PHE A 58 -2.80 14.74 1.34
N ALA A 59 -1.82 13.87 1.61
CA ALA A 59 -2.07 12.58 2.25
C ALA A 59 -2.62 12.75 3.67
N GLU A 60 -2.12 13.72 4.44
CA GLU A 60 -2.63 14.04 5.78
C GLU A 60 -4.09 14.48 5.77
N ALA A 61 -4.49 15.34 4.83
CA ALA A 61 -5.87 15.77 4.71
C ALA A 61 -6.81 14.59 4.38
N ILE A 62 -6.38 13.69 3.47
CA ILE A 62 -7.17 12.50 3.11
C ILE A 62 -7.25 11.54 4.29
N ARG A 63 -6.15 11.30 5.03
CA ARG A 63 -6.16 10.46 6.24
C ARG A 63 -7.09 11.02 7.31
N ALA A 64 -7.09 12.34 7.51
CA ALA A 64 -7.97 13.00 8.48
C ALA A 64 -9.46 12.92 8.10
N ALA A 65 -9.77 12.88 6.80
CA ALA A 65 -11.12 12.75 6.28
C ALA A 65 -11.59 11.29 6.09
N ALA A 66 -10.70 10.30 6.29
CA ALA A 66 -11.02 8.89 6.14
C ALA A 66 -11.90 8.39 7.30
N THR A 67 -12.74 7.39 7.00
CA THR A 67 -13.49 6.68 8.04
C THR A 67 -12.53 5.90 8.93
N PRO A 68 -12.48 6.17 10.25
CA PRO A 68 -11.54 5.50 11.13
C PRO A 68 -11.90 4.02 11.31
N LEU A 69 -10.86 3.18 11.36
CA LEU A 69 -10.99 1.77 11.71
C LEU A 69 -10.75 1.61 13.23
N PRO A 70 -11.64 0.95 13.98
CA PRO A 70 -11.46 0.71 15.42
C PRO A 70 -10.44 -0.42 15.64
N ILE A 71 -9.20 -0.21 15.23
CA ILE A 71 -8.10 -1.14 15.40
C ILE A 71 -7.34 -0.72 16.65
N SER A 72 -7.45 -1.51 17.73
CA SER A 72 -6.53 -1.44 18.86
C SER A 72 -5.42 -2.47 18.61
N ILE A 73 -4.25 -2.00 18.23
CA ILE A 73 -3.05 -2.85 18.16
C ILE A 73 -2.51 -2.90 19.58
N ALA A 74 -2.60 -4.08 20.22
CA ALA A 74 -2.03 -4.27 21.54
C ALA A 74 -0.51 -4.00 21.46
N GLY A 75 -0.06 -2.92 22.11
CA GLY A 75 1.32 -2.42 22.06
C GLY A 75 1.44 -0.91 21.91
N GLU A 76 0.45 -0.21 21.36
CA GLU A 76 0.38 1.24 21.40
C GLU A 76 -0.33 1.70 22.68
N ALA A 77 0.43 1.79 23.77
CA ALA A 77 0.02 2.59 24.92
C ALA A 77 -0.16 4.03 24.44
N SER A 78 -1.35 4.56 24.65
CA SER A 78 -1.76 5.92 24.35
C SER A 78 -0.66 6.93 24.70
N ILE A 79 -0.04 7.58 23.72
CA ILE A 79 0.85 8.75 23.91
C ILE A 79 0.03 9.98 24.37
N SER A 80 -1.19 9.77 24.86
CA SER A 80 -2.07 10.86 25.33
C SER A 80 -2.20 10.96 26.84
N ALA A 81 -1.44 10.19 27.61
CA ALA A 81 -1.50 10.34 29.09
C ALA A 81 -0.17 9.91 29.73
N ALA A 82 0.82 10.78 29.73
CA ALA A 82 1.86 10.79 30.78
C ALA A 82 2.82 11.96 30.57
N LEU A 83 2.37 13.17 30.83
CA LEU A 83 3.22 14.18 31.46
C LEU A 83 2.99 14.04 32.97
N ASP A 84 3.61 13.06 33.58
CA ASP A 84 3.81 13.04 35.02
C ASP A 84 5.30 12.82 35.31
N LEU A 85 5.92 13.89 35.75
CA LEU A 85 7.31 13.96 36.19
C LEU A 85 7.39 13.49 37.65
N SER A 86 7.64 12.21 37.88
CA SER A 86 8.24 11.80 39.15
C SER A 86 9.02 10.50 38.97
N GLY A 87 10.32 10.62 39.23
CA GLY A 87 11.31 9.58 38.99
C GLY A 87 11.31 8.42 39.99
N THR A 88 12.27 7.57 39.71
CA THR A 88 12.86 6.44 40.47
C THR A 88 12.38 5.05 40.09
N GLY A 89 13.33 4.22 39.68
CA GLY A 89 13.22 2.78 39.67
C GLY A 89 14.06 2.08 38.58
N ARG A 90 15.26 1.65 38.97
CA ARG A 90 16.19 0.86 38.17
C ARG A 90 15.72 -0.60 38.00
N ASP A 91 16.20 -1.20 36.91
CA ASP A 91 16.53 -2.61 36.70
C ASP A 91 15.41 -3.65 36.60
N ALA A 92 15.13 -4.06 35.36
CA ALA A 92 14.91 -5.45 35.02
C ALA A 92 15.27 -5.69 33.54
N LEU A 93 16.39 -6.37 33.32
CA LEU A 93 16.74 -7.02 32.05
C LEU A 93 15.72 -8.15 31.82
N GLY A 94 14.68 -7.84 31.04
CA GLY A 94 13.68 -8.81 30.57
C GLY A 94 13.87 -8.96 29.06
N GLU A 95 14.16 -10.18 28.63
CA GLU A 95 14.18 -10.58 27.22
C GLU A 95 12.91 -10.10 26.52
N SER A 96 13.02 -9.11 25.66
CA SER A 96 11.89 -8.65 24.84
C SER A 96 11.65 -9.70 23.74
N SER A 97 10.76 -10.62 24.00
CA SER A 97 10.09 -11.37 22.93
C SER A 97 9.23 -10.39 22.14
N SER A 98 9.82 -9.66 21.19
CA SER A 98 9.11 -8.75 20.30
C SER A 98 8.27 -9.55 19.30
N SER A 99 7.10 -10.05 19.75
CA SER A 99 6.08 -10.65 18.88
C SER A 99 5.22 -9.60 18.17
N ASP A 100 5.58 -8.33 18.18
CA ASP A 100 4.85 -7.27 17.49
C ASP A 100 5.36 -7.11 16.06
N SER A 101 5.03 -8.11 15.21
CA SER A 101 5.14 -7.97 13.77
C SER A 101 4.10 -6.94 13.33
N GLY A 102 4.58 -5.73 13.01
CA GLY A 102 3.73 -4.59 12.68
C GLY A 102 2.71 -4.91 11.58
N LEU A 103 1.61 -4.15 11.60
CA LEU A 103 0.62 -4.18 10.52
C LEU A 103 1.23 -3.63 9.23
N ILE A 104 1.06 -4.33 8.11
CA ILE A 104 1.57 -3.88 6.82
C ILE A 104 0.47 -3.71 5.77
N ASP A 105 0.78 -2.92 4.76
CA ASP A 105 0.06 -2.82 3.50
C ASP A 105 0.97 -3.19 2.32
N THR A 106 0.38 -3.78 1.27
CA THR A 106 1.06 -4.16 0.02
C THR A 106 0.45 -3.45 -1.19
N SER A 107 -0.11 -2.26 -1.01
CA SER A 107 -0.75 -1.52 -2.09
C SER A 107 0.24 -0.61 -2.83
N GLY A 108 0.30 -0.73 -4.16
CA GLY A 108 1.04 0.17 -5.05
C GLY A 108 0.17 1.26 -5.67
N THR A 109 0.79 2.12 -6.47
CA THR A 109 0.09 3.19 -7.21
C THR A 109 -0.77 2.66 -8.36
N GLY A 110 -0.43 1.48 -8.86
CA GLY A 110 -0.98 0.94 -10.09
C GLY A 110 -0.60 1.77 -11.33
N GLY A 111 -1.07 1.33 -12.48
CA GLY A 111 -0.94 2.12 -13.69
C GLY A 111 0.39 1.96 -14.44
N ASP A 112 1.15 0.93 -14.16
CA ASP A 112 2.39 0.54 -14.84
C ASP A 112 2.17 0.13 -16.31
N ALA A 113 0.96 -0.28 -16.65
CA ALA A 113 0.56 -0.78 -17.98
C ALA A 113 1.27 -2.10 -18.41
N CYS A 114 1.92 -2.81 -17.49
CA CYS A 114 2.61 -4.09 -17.77
C CYS A 114 1.65 -5.26 -17.98
N GLY A 115 0.40 -5.13 -17.55
CA GLY A 115 -0.62 -6.15 -17.76
C GLY A 115 -0.41 -7.44 -16.97
N THR A 116 0.27 -7.36 -15.84
CA THR A 116 0.52 -8.50 -14.94
C THR A 116 -0.74 -8.90 -14.16
N PHE A 117 -0.73 -10.12 -13.59
CA PHE A 117 -1.76 -10.48 -12.63
C PHE A 117 -1.60 -9.69 -11.32
N ASN A 118 -2.59 -9.76 -10.42
CA ASN A 118 -2.58 -8.99 -9.16
C ASN A 118 -1.52 -9.53 -8.17
N ILE A 119 -0.24 -9.26 -8.45
CA ILE A 119 0.93 -9.72 -7.69
C ILE A 119 0.82 -9.30 -6.22
N SER A 120 0.57 -8.02 -5.95
CA SER A 120 0.45 -7.50 -4.58
C SER A 120 -0.72 -8.14 -3.80
N THR A 121 -1.79 -8.59 -4.48
CA THR A 121 -2.89 -9.32 -3.83
C THR A 121 -2.47 -10.73 -3.44
N ALA A 122 -1.77 -11.46 -4.32
CA ALA A 122 -1.19 -12.76 -3.98
C ALA A 122 -0.17 -12.63 -2.84
N THR A 123 0.68 -11.61 -2.90
CA THR A 123 1.67 -11.25 -1.87
C THR A 123 1.02 -11.05 -0.51
N ALA A 124 -0.15 -10.38 -0.44
CA ALA A 124 -0.86 -10.15 0.81
C ALA A 124 -1.23 -11.48 1.51
N PHE A 125 -1.73 -12.47 0.77
CA PHE A 125 -2.06 -13.79 1.32
C PHE A 125 -0.82 -14.55 1.80
N VAL A 126 0.27 -14.51 1.03
CA VAL A 126 1.52 -15.18 1.40
C VAL A 126 2.13 -14.54 2.65
N THR A 127 2.11 -13.22 2.73
CA THR A 127 2.59 -12.47 3.89
C THR A 127 1.77 -12.76 5.14
N ALA A 128 0.44 -12.82 5.01
CA ALA A 128 -0.43 -13.23 6.12
C ALA A 128 -0.19 -14.68 6.52
N GLY A 129 0.04 -15.59 5.56
CA GLY A 129 0.43 -16.98 5.79
C GLY A 129 1.79 -17.13 6.48
N ALA A 130 2.69 -16.16 6.30
CA ALA A 130 3.96 -16.06 6.98
C ALA A 130 3.85 -15.46 8.41
N GLY A 131 2.63 -15.15 8.89
CA GLY A 131 2.35 -14.70 10.24
C GLY A 131 2.46 -13.17 10.45
N VAL A 132 2.46 -12.37 9.39
CA VAL A 132 2.41 -10.91 9.47
C VAL A 132 0.98 -10.42 9.22
N ARG A 133 0.50 -9.48 10.03
CA ARG A 133 -0.83 -8.88 9.82
C ARG A 133 -0.84 -7.97 8.60
N VAL A 134 -1.86 -8.12 7.73
CA VAL A 134 -1.98 -7.38 6.47
C VAL A 134 -3.32 -6.66 6.38
N ALA A 135 -3.30 -5.34 6.30
CA ALA A 135 -4.47 -4.51 5.96
C ALA A 135 -4.30 -4.01 4.52
N LYS A 136 -4.71 -4.82 3.55
CA LYS A 136 -4.54 -4.46 2.15
C LYS A 136 -5.55 -3.40 1.73
N HIS A 137 -5.08 -2.18 1.51
CA HIS A 137 -5.88 -1.12 0.92
C HIS A 137 -5.98 -1.31 -0.59
N GLY A 138 -7.17 -1.22 -1.17
CA GLY A 138 -7.33 -1.48 -2.58
C GLY A 138 -8.59 -0.90 -3.20
N ASN A 139 -8.64 -0.93 -4.54
CA ASN A 139 -9.72 -0.36 -5.32
C ASN A 139 -9.99 -1.21 -6.57
N ARG A 140 -11.10 -0.89 -7.26
CA ARG A 140 -11.35 -1.36 -8.61
C ARG A 140 -10.38 -0.70 -9.59
N SER A 141 -10.12 -1.37 -10.70
CA SER A 141 -9.28 -0.78 -11.75
C SER A 141 -9.97 0.42 -12.41
N ILE A 142 -9.14 1.43 -12.75
CA ILE A 142 -9.54 2.54 -13.61
C ILE A 142 -8.92 2.38 -15.01
N SER A 143 -7.74 1.79 -15.11
CA SER A 143 -6.94 1.73 -16.34
C SER A 143 -6.51 0.31 -16.75
N SER A 144 -6.39 -0.63 -15.80
CA SER A 144 -6.04 -2.02 -16.06
C SER A 144 -7.29 -2.90 -16.24
N LYS A 145 -7.09 -4.16 -16.69
CA LYS A 145 -8.19 -5.12 -16.88
C LYS A 145 -8.81 -5.60 -15.56
N CYS A 146 -8.06 -5.56 -14.46
CA CYS A 146 -8.49 -6.09 -13.17
C CYS A 146 -7.80 -5.34 -12.03
N GLY A 147 -8.57 -4.71 -11.15
CA GLY A 147 -8.10 -4.12 -9.90
C GLY A 147 -8.05 -5.13 -8.76
N SER A 148 -7.46 -4.74 -7.64
CA SER A 148 -7.39 -5.60 -6.45
C SER A 148 -8.77 -5.94 -5.87
N ALA A 149 -9.73 -5.02 -5.93
CA ALA A 149 -11.10 -5.27 -5.50
C ALA A 149 -11.81 -6.28 -6.42
N ASP A 150 -11.59 -6.16 -7.74
CA ASP A 150 -12.22 -7.05 -8.72
C ASP A 150 -11.75 -8.51 -8.53
N VAL A 151 -10.43 -8.72 -8.34
CA VAL A 151 -9.90 -10.05 -8.10
C VAL A 151 -10.29 -10.61 -6.73
N MET A 152 -10.41 -9.77 -5.69
CA MET A 152 -10.87 -10.22 -4.37
C MET A 152 -12.32 -10.75 -4.43
N GLU A 153 -13.22 -10.07 -5.15
CA GLU A 153 -14.58 -10.57 -5.39
C GLU A 153 -14.57 -11.88 -6.19
N ALA A 154 -13.73 -12.00 -7.24
CA ALA A 154 -13.59 -13.24 -8.01
C ALA A 154 -12.98 -14.40 -7.19
N LEU A 155 -12.20 -14.08 -6.14
CA LEU A 155 -11.75 -15.07 -5.15
C LEU A 155 -12.85 -15.47 -4.17
N GLY A 156 -13.98 -14.78 -4.13
CA GLY A 156 -15.13 -15.03 -3.26
C GLY A 156 -15.15 -14.20 -1.99
N VAL A 157 -14.29 -13.19 -1.87
CA VAL A 157 -14.24 -12.28 -0.72
C VAL A 157 -15.34 -11.22 -0.85
N ASN A 158 -16.17 -11.04 0.19
CA ASN A 158 -17.01 -9.86 0.27
C ASN A 158 -16.15 -8.66 0.70
N ILE A 159 -15.96 -7.69 -0.21
CA ILE A 159 -15.12 -6.52 0.00
C ILE A 159 -15.85 -5.37 0.75
N GLN A 160 -17.18 -5.45 0.87
CA GLN A 160 -18.00 -4.43 1.51
C GLN A 160 -18.19 -4.75 3.00
N LEU A 161 -17.17 -4.46 3.79
CA LEU A 161 -17.21 -4.65 5.22
C LEU A 161 -17.40 -3.32 5.94
N THR A 162 -18.20 -3.32 7.01
CA THR A 162 -18.21 -2.16 7.92
C THR A 162 -16.83 -1.99 8.58
N PRO A 163 -16.43 -0.78 8.99
CA PRO A 163 -15.15 -0.55 9.66
C PRO A 163 -14.92 -1.46 10.88
N ALA A 164 -15.97 -1.71 11.66
CA ALA A 164 -15.92 -2.61 12.81
C ALA A 164 -15.65 -4.07 12.40
N ARG A 165 -16.31 -4.53 11.32
CA ARG A 165 -16.12 -5.89 10.80
C ARG A 165 -14.75 -6.08 10.17
N ALA A 166 -14.24 -5.06 9.48
CA ALA A 166 -12.89 -5.05 8.93
C ALA A 166 -11.83 -5.12 10.04
N ALA A 167 -12.00 -4.37 11.12
CA ALA A 167 -11.11 -4.44 12.29
C ALA A 167 -11.19 -5.80 12.99
N GLN A 168 -12.37 -6.40 13.11
CA GLN A 168 -12.55 -7.75 13.63
C GLN A 168 -11.84 -8.79 12.75
N CYS A 169 -12.02 -8.72 11.44
CA CYS A 169 -11.36 -9.58 10.47
C CYS A 169 -9.83 -9.56 10.65
N LEU A 170 -9.26 -8.37 10.75
CA LEU A 170 -7.82 -8.20 10.94
C LEU A 170 -7.33 -8.80 12.27
N ARG A 171 -8.13 -8.69 13.36
CA ARG A 171 -7.77 -9.28 14.65
C ARG A 171 -7.83 -10.81 14.64
N GLU A 172 -8.88 -11.39 14.04
CA GLU A 172 -9.13 -12.82 14.10
C GLU A 172 -8.35 -13.62 13.05
N ILE A 173 -8.21 -13.08 11.84
CA ILE A 173 -7.63 -13.78 10.69
C ILE A 173 -6.21 -13.30 10.39
N GLY A 174 -5.89 -12.05 10.74
CA GLY A 174 -4.60 -11.44 10.44
C GLY A 174 -4.48 -10.86 9.02
N ILE A 175 -5.55 -10.90 8.24
CA ILE A 175 -5.63 -10.25 6.92
C ILE A 175 -7.02 -9.64 6.72
N CYS A 176 -7.08 -8.44 6.15
CA CYS A 176 -8.32 -7.80 5.72
C CYS A 176 -8.11 -7.01 4.44
N PHE A 177 -9.12 -6.99 3.58
CA PHE A 177 -9.19 -6.09 2.44
C PHE A 177 -9.98 -4.83 2.82
N LEU A 178 -9.37 -3.67 2.56
CA LEU A 178 -9.93 -2.36 2.85
C LEU A 178 -10.33 -1.70 1.53
N TYR A 179 -11.62 -1.70 1.24
CA TYR A 179 -12.14 -1.13 0.00
C TYR A 179 -12.17 0.40 0.07
N ALA A 180 -11.29 1.04 -0.71
CA ALA A 180 -11.03 2.48 -0.64
C ALA A 180 -12.29 3.36 -0.78
N PRO A 181 -13.25 3.11 -1.70
CA PRO A 181 -14.45 3.94 -1.82
C PRO A 181 -15.33 3.99 -0.58
N ASP A 182 -15.38 2.93 0.22
CA ASP A 182 -16.19 2.87 1.44
C ASP A 182 -15.53 3.61 2.61
N LEU A 183 -14.21 3.70 2.59
CA LEU A 183 -13.41 4.30 3.67
C LEU A 183 -13.01 5.76 3.39
N HIS A 184 -13.10 6.20 2.13
CA HIS A 184 -12.78 7.56 1.69
C HIS A 184 -13.96 8.21 0.96
N SER A 185 -15.10 8.33 1.63
CA SER A 185 -16.34 8.88 1.04
C SER A 185 -16.17 10.30 0.51
N SER A 186 -15.33 11.13 1.14
CA SER A 186 -14.99 12.50 0.70
C SER A 186 -14.29 12.54 -0.66
N MET A 187 -13.63 11.45 -1.08
CA MET A 187 -13.00 11.35 -2.41
C MET A 187 -13.98 11.34 -3.58
N LYS A 188 -15.30 11.18 -3.32
CA LYS A 188 -16.33 11.26 -4.37
C LYS A 188 -16.30 12.59 -5.11
N GLN A 189 -15.93 13.68 -4.44
CA GLN A 189 -15.83 15.02 -5.01
C GLN A 189 -14.84 15.09 -6.17
N VAL A 190 -13.72 14.35 -6.07
CA VAL A 190 -12.67 14.36 -7.11
C VAL A 190 -12.80 13.27 -8.16
N GLN A 191 -13.61 12.24 -7.92
CA GLN A 191 -13.70 11.09 -8.84
C GLN A 191 -14.26 11.47 -10.21
N LYS A 192 -15.22 12.39 -10.27
CA LYS A 192 -15.76 12.88 -11.55
C LYS A 192 -14.69 13.56 -12.35
N VAL A 193 -13.98 14.52 -11.77
CA VAL A 193 -12.90 15.26 -12.40
C VAL A 193 -11.79 14.33 -12.90
N ARG A 194 -11.37 13.36 -12.08
CA ARG A 194 -10.35 12.38 -12.47
C ARG A 194 -10.76 11.55 -13.69
N ARG A 195 -12.03 11.14 -13.76
CA ARG A 195 -12.55 10.38 -14.92
C ARG A 195 -12.63 11.22 -16.20
N GLU A 196 -12.91 12.51 -16.07
CA GLU A 196 -13.00 13.44 -17.21
C GLU A 196 -11.61 13.81 -17.71
N LEU A 197 -10.63 14.05 -16.82
CA LEU A 197 -9.25 14.38 -17.18
C LEU A 197 -8.52 13.23 -17.89
N ARG A 198 -8.80 11.98 -17.56
CA ARG A 198 -8.15 10.78 -18.15
C ARG A 198 -6.63 10.84 -18.18
N MET A 199 -6.03 11.50 -17.20
CA MET A 199 -4.58 11.63 -17.06
C MET A 199 -4.14 11.28 -15.65
N ARG A 200 -2.86 10.94 -15.49
CA ARG A 200 -2.25 10.74 -14.18
C ARG A 200 -2.11 12.08 -13.46
N THR A 201 -2.50 12.12 -12.21
CA THR A 201 -2.40 13.26 -11.32
C THR A 201 -1.86 12.82 -9.97
N MET A 202 -1.60 13.74 -9.06
CA MET A 202 -1.19 13.43 -7.68
C MET A 202 -2.07 12.36 -7.00
N PHE A 203 -3.35 12.24 -7.34
CA PHE A 203 -4.24 11.21 -6.78
C PHE A 203 -3.84 9.78 -7.12
N ASN A 204 -2.99 9.58 -8.13
CA ASN A 204 -2.43 8.26 -8.41
C ASN A 204 -1.34 7.88 -7.39
N LEU A 205 -0.70 8.88 -6.78
CA LEU A 205 0.34 8.67 -5.76
C LEU A 205 -0.24 8.54 -4.34
N LEU A 206 -1.39 9.19 -4.08
CA LEU A 206 -1.95 9.31 -2.73
C LEU A 206 -2.61 8.02 -2.22
N GLY A 207 -3.09 7.14 -3.10
CA GLY A 207 -3.78 5.91 -2.70
C GLY A 207 -2.99 5.09 -1.67
N PRO A 208 -1.75 4.68 -1.95
CA PRO A 208 -0.93 3.93 -1.01
C PRO A 208 -0.59 4.70 0.28
N LEU A 209 -0.58 6.03 0.25
CA LEU A 209 -0.24 6.87 1.40
C LEU A 209 -1.39 7.06 2.39
N THR A 210 -2.60 6.59 2.06
CA THR A 210 -3.83 6.94 2.80
C THR A 210 -4.56 5.73 3.39
N ASN A 211 -3.85 4.61 3.63
CA ASN A 211 -4.43 3.44 4.28
C ASN A 211 -4.98 3.81 5.68
N PRO A 212 -6.30 3.66 5.90
CA PRO A 212 -6.94 4.08 7.16
C PRO A 212 -6.64 3.15 8.35
N ALA A 213 -5.98 2.01 8.12
CA ALA A 213 -5.51 1.12 9.18
C ALA A 213 -4.20 1.59 9.82
N HIS A 214 -3.62 2.69 9.36
CA HIS A 214 -2.34 3.22 9.84
C HIS A 214 -1.25 2.16 9.90
N ALA A 215 -1.08 1.39 8.80
CA ALA A 215 -0.05 0.37 8.70
C ALA A 215 1.32 0.95 9.06
N SER A 216 2.06 0.24 9.92
CA SER A 216 3.39 0.67 10.38
C SER A 216 4.51 0.31 9.40
N GLY A 217 4.23 -0.60 8.47
CA GLY A 217 5.12 -1.00 7.39
C GLY A 217 4.40 -1.07 6.06
N GLN A 218 5.12 -0.87 4.95
CA GLN A 218 4.51 -0.89 3.62
C GLN A 218 5.49 -1.28 2.51
N VAL A 219 5.01 -2.04 1.53
CA VAL A 219 5.66 -2.15 0.21
C VAL A 219 4.78 -1.41 -0.79
N VAL A 220 5.36 -0.44 -1.47
CA VAL A 220 4.66 0.41 -2.43
C VAL A 220 5.31 0.33 -3.79
N GLY A 221 4.66 -0.31 -4.73
CA GLY A 221 5.06 -0.23 -6.12
C GLY A 221 4.65 1.10 -6.77
N VAL A 222 5.53 1.69 -7.55
CA VAL A 222 5.29 2.95 -8.25
C VAL A 222 5.48 2.81 -9.75
N TYR A 223 4.61 3.46 -10.52
CA TYR A 223 4.60 3.39 -11.99
C TYR A 223 5.75 4.13 -12.66
N ALA A 224 6.56 4.90 -11.93
CA ALA A 224 7.61 5.74 -12.51
C ALA A 224 8.81 5.82 -11.56
N LEU A 225 10.00 5.68 -12.14
CA LEU A 225 11.25 5.63 -11.41
C LEU A 225 11.51 6.88 -10.56
N GLU A 226 11.16 8.06 -11.07
CA GLU A 226 11.32 9.33 -10.36
C GLU A 226 10.44 9.47 -9.12
N MET A 227 9.45 8.60 -8.93
CA MET A 227 8.58 8.60 -7.75
C MET A 227 9.12 7.73 -6.61
N VAL A 228 10.11 6.88 -6.86
CA VAL A 228 10.63 5.91 -5.87
C VAL A 228 11.14 6.63 -4.61
N GLU A 229 12.05 7.57 -4.76
CA GLU A 229 12.62 8.31 -3.62
C GLU A 229 11.58 9.26 -3.00
N LYS A 230 10.83 9.99 -3.83
CA LYS A 230 9.82 10.94 -3.35
C LYS A 230 8.76 10.29 -2.46
N LEU A 231 8.26 9.11 -2.84
CA LEU A 231 7.27 8.41 -2.02
C LEU A 231 7.89 7.81 -0.76
N ALA A 232 9.14 7.35 -0.81
CA ALA A 232 9.84 6.86 0.37
C ALA A 232 10.03 7.99 1.41
N GLU A 233 10.43 9.19 0.96
CA GLU A 233 10.52 10.37 1.81
C GLU A 233 9.15 10.76 2.37
N ALA A 234 8.10 10.77 1.53
CA ALA A 234 6.75 11.08 1.98
C ALA A 234 6.24 10.08 3.03
N LEU A 235 6.46 8.77 2.85
CA LEU A 235 6.10 7.74 3.83
C LEU A 235 6.86 7.90 5.14
N SER A 236 8.17 8.23 5.07
CA SER A 236 8.99 8.54 6.24
C SER A 236 8.41 9.74 7.02
N MET A 237 8.10 10.85 6.32
CA MET A 237 7.50 12.04 6.92
C MET A 237 6.09 11.80 7.48
N LEU A 238 5.35 10.84 6.93
CA LEU A 238 4.05 10.38 7.42
C LEU A 238 4.15 9.43 8.62
N GLY A 239 5.37 9.14 9.09
CA GLY A 239 5.62 8.39 10.31
C GLY A 239 5.63 6.86 10.16
N LEU A 240 5.78 6.32 8.95
CA LEU A 240 5.93 4.88 8.79
C LEU A 240 7.28 4.42 9.37
N ARG A 241 7.23 3.32 10.12
CA ARG A 241 8.43 2.72 10.72
C ARG A 241 9.40 2.19 9.66
N ARG A 242 8.88 1.50 8.65
CA ARG A 242 9.66 0.99 7.53
C ARG A 242 8.81 0.88 6.26
N ALA A 243 9.30 1.38 5.15
CA ALA A 243 8.66 1.25 3.85
C ALA A 243 9.68 0.91 2.78
N LEU A 244 9.29 0.06 1.84
CA LEU A 244 10.01 -0.18 0.60
C LEU A 244 9.17 0.39 -0.54
N VAL A 245 9.68 1.42 -1.21
CA VAL A 245 9.11 1.93 -2.45
C VAL A 245 9.90 1.38 -3.60
N VAL A 246 9.22 0.71 -4.53
CA VAL A 246 9.86 -0.13 -5.55
C VAL A 246 9.39 0.20 -6.96
N HIS A 247 10.30 0.04 -7.93
CA HIS A 247 10.01 0.16 -9.35
C HIS A 247 10.94 -0.76 -10.13
N GLY A 248 10.39 -1.73 -10.84
CA GLY A 248 11.13 -2.58 -11.76
C GLY A 248 11.67 -1.74 -12.93
N LEU A 249 12.94 -1.91 -13.29
CA LEU A 249 13.51 -1.18 -14.43
C LEU A 249 12.92 -1.61 -15.78
N ASP A 250 12.08 -2.64 -15.77
CA ASP A 250 11.20 -3.08 -16.88
C ASP A 250 9.88 -2.30 -16.95
N GLY A 251 9.63 -1.40 -15.98
CA GLY A 251 8.43 -0.57 -15.86
C GLY A 251 7.39 -1.09 -14.88
N LEU A 252 7.59 -2.28 -14.29
CA LEU A 252 6.66 -2.91 -13.34
C LEU A 252 6.62 -2.15 -12.01
N ASP A 253 5.43 -1.93 -11.45
CA ASP A 253 5.23 -1.34 -10.12
C ASP A 253 5.28 -2.39 -8.97
N GLU A 254 6.23 -3.32 -9.05
CA GLU A 254 6.49 -4.38 -8.06
C GLU A 254 8.00 -4.69 -8.00
N ILE A 255 8.46 -5.52 -7.06
CA ILE A 255 9.79 -6.12 -7.16
C ILE A 255 9.72 -7.16 -8.28
N THR A 256 10.37 -6.85 -9.41
CA THR A 256 10.27 -7.68 -10.62
C THR A 256 11.18 -8.89 -10.59
N ILE A 257 10.83 -9.92 -11.38
CA ILE A 257 11.71 -11.06 -11.69
C ILE A 257 12.22 -11.02 -13.14
N THR A 258 11.91 -9.96 -13.88
CA THR A 258 12.34 -9.87 -15.29
C THR A 258 13.65 -9.09 -15.44
N GLY A 259 14.08 -8.40 -14.38
CA GLY A 259 15.29 -7.61 -14.35
C GLY A 259 15.53 -6.94 -13.00
N PRO A 260 16.40 -5.93 -12.94
CA PRO A 260 16.65 -5.21 -11.69
C PRO A 260 15.43 -4.37 -11.25
N THR A 261 15.32 -4.17 -9.96
CA THR A 261 14.33 -3.29 -9.31
C THR A 261 15.04 -2.19 -8.52
N ARG A 262 14.67 -0.94 -8.75
CA ARG A 262 15.05 0.18 -7.90
C ARG A 262 14.22 0.14 -6.63
N VAL A 263 14.88 0.23 -5.48
CA VAL A 263 14.27 0.26 -4.15
C VAL A 263 14.71 1.52 -3.42
N ALA A 264 13.77 2.27 -2.87
CA ALA A 264 14.04 3.25 -1.83
C ALA A 264 13.43 2.74 -0.53
N GLU A 265 14.29 2.47 0.45
CA GLU A 265 13.90 2.01 1.77
C GLU A 265 13.90 3.18 2.74
N ALA A 266 12.70 3.54 3.24
CA ALA A 266 12.55 4.42 4.37
C ALA A 266 12.56 3.60 5.66
N ARG A 267 13.45 3.95 6.60
CA ARG A 267 13.55 3.30 7.91
C ARG A 267 13.94 4.33 8.95
N GLU A 268 13.14 4.47 10.01
CA GLU A 268 13.46 5.31 11.17
C GLU A 268 13.90 6.74 10.78
N GLY A 269 13.20 7.37 9.86
CA GLY A 269 13.47 8.73 9.42
C GLY A 269 14.56 8.88 8.35
N THR A 270 15.22 7.79 7.95
CA THR A 270 16.24 7.80 6.89
C THR A 270 15.73 7.10 5.63
N VAL A 271 16.16 7.57 4.46
CA VAL A 271 15.88 6.94 3.17
C VAL A 271 17.20 6.53 2.53
N ARG A 272 17.28 5.29 2.09
CA ARG A 272 18.41 4.78 1.30
C ARG A 272 17.90 4.15 0.01
N THR A 273 18.65 4.33 -1.08
CA THR A 273 18.30 3.78 -2.39
C THR A 273 19.32 2.72 -2.81
N TYR A 274 18.82 1.62 -3.38
CA TYR A 274 19.64 0.54 -3.91
C TYR A 274 18.88 -0.19 -5.03
N GLU A 275 19.56 -1.10 -5.71
CA GLU A 275 18.94 -2.01 -6.66
C GLU A 275 19.02 -3.44 -6.14
N VAL A 276 18.06 -4.25 -6.57
CA VAL A 276 18.06 -5.70 -6.33
C VAL A 276 17.78 -6.41 -7.65
N ASP A 277 18.43 -7.52 -7.87
CA ASP A 277 18.25 -8.37 -9.05
C ASP A 277 17.80 -9.77 -8.62
N PRO A 278 16.80 -10.40 -9.28
CA PRO A 278 16.34 -11.74 -8.93
C PRO A 278 17.47 -12.78 -8.94
N GLU A 279 18.48 -12.61 -9.81
CA GLU A 279 19.61 -13.55 -9.90
C GLU A 279 20.46 -13.55 -8.63
N GLU A 280 20.52 -12.46 -7.85
CA GLU A 280 21.20 -12.40 -6.54
C GLU A 280 20.61 -13.39 -5.53
N PHE A 281 19.34 -13.77 -5.73
CA PHE A 281 18.60 -14.71 -4.88
C PHE A 281 18.49 -16.12 -5.50
N GLY A 282 19.23 -16.38 -6.57
CA GLY A 282 19.19 -17.67 -7.28
C GLY A 282 17.89 -17.88 -8.09
N MET A 283 17.15 -16.83 -8.39
CA MET A 283 15.96 -16.87 -9.23
C MET A 283 16.35 -16.58 -10.68
N ALA A 284 15.93 -17.43 -11.62
CA ALA A 284 16.11 -17.16 -13.04
C ALA A 284 15.22 -15.99 -13.48
N ARG A 285 15.74 -15.11 -14.34
CA ARG A 285 14.93 -14.08 -14.95
C ARG A 285 13.83 -14.68 -15.81
N ALA A 286 12.64 -14.12 -15.68
CA ALA A 286 11.48 -14.44 -16.50
C ALA A 286 11.20 -13.32 -17.51
N THR A 287 10.11 -13.45 -18.25
CA THR A 287 9.58 -12.39 -19.12
C THR A 287 8.29 -11.80 -18.52
N LEU A 288 7.88 -10.62 -18.96
CA LEU A 288 6.59 -10.03 -18.55
C LEU A 288 5.42 -10.93 -18.99
N GLU A 289 5.55 -11.68 -20.09
CA GLU A 289 4.54 -12.63 -20.55
C GLU A 289 4.34 -13.77 -19.54
N ASP A 290 5.42 -14.28 -18.93
CA ASP A 290 5.35 -15.35 -17.92
C ASP A 290 4.57 -14.94 -16.66
N ILE A 291 4.52 -13.65 -16.36
CA ILE A 291 3.78 -13.08 -15.21
C ILE A 291 2.54 -12.29 -15.63
N SER A 292 2.13 -12.41 -16.90
CA SER A 292 0.95 -11.74 -17.42
C SER A 292 -0.33 -12.22 -16.71
N GLY A 293 -1.29 -11.30 -16.61
CA GLY A 293 -2.62 -11.52 -16.11
C GLY A 293 -3.70 -11.30 -17.16
N GLY A 294 -4.93 -11.35 -16.72
CA GLY A 294 -6.10 -11.17 -17.56
C GLY A 294 -7.23 -10.45 -16.84
N ASP A 295 -8.44 -10.97 -17.00
CA ASP A 295 -9.60 -10.47 -16.26
C ASP A 295 -9.61 -10.97 -14.80
N ALA A 296 -10.66 -10.62 -14.05
CA ALA A 296 -10.74 -10.95 -12.63
C ALA A 296 -10.81 -12.48 -12.38
N ALA A 297 -11.47 -13.21 -13.24
CA ALA A 297 -11.60 -14.67 -13.12
C ALA A 297 -10.27 -15.37 -13.42
N GLU A 298 -9.57 -14.93 -14.47
CA GLU A 298 -8.24 -15.42 -14.83
C GLU A 298 -7.22 -15.11 -13.73
N ASN A 299 -7.21 -13.90 -13.21
CA ASN A 299 -6.30 -13.50 -12.14
C ASN A 299 -6.60 -14.24 -10.82
N ALA A 300 -7.87 -14.49 -10.50
CA ALA A 300 -8.25 -15.32 -9.36
C ALA A 300 -7.76 -16.76 -9.50
N ALA A 301 -7.82 -17.33 -10.69
CA ALA A 301 -7.29 -18.67 -10.97
C ALA A 301 -5.76 -18.69 -10.80
N ILE A 302 -5.04 -17.70 -11.32
CA ILE A 302 -3.59 -17.55 -11.16
C ILE A 302 -3.21 -17.45 -9.67
N ILE A 303 -3.91 -16.64 -8.88
CA ILE A 303 -3.64 -16.51 -7.44
C ILE A 303 -3.84 -17.84 -6.74
N ARG A 304 -4.93 -18.57 -7.01
CA ARG A 304 -5.15 -19.91 -6.44
C ARG A 304 -4.04 -20.90 -6.82
N GLU A 305 -3.57 -20.84 -8.07
CA GLU A 305 -2.47 -21.67 -8.55
C GLU A 305 -1.16 -21.36 -7.81
N VAL A 306 -0.82 -20.09 -7.62
CA VAL A 306 0.35 -19.66 -6.82
C VAL A 306 0.22 -20.15 -5.37
N LEU A 307 -0.94 -19.95 -4.74
CA LEU A 307 -1.17 -20.34 -3.34
C LEU A 307 -1.20 -21.88 -3.16
N SER A 308 -1.46 -22.66 -4.22
CA SER A 308 -1.37 -24.14 -4.20
C SER A 308 0.06 -24.67 -4.22
N GLY A 309 1.07 -23.81 -4.42
CA GLY A 309 2.47 -24.19 -4.42
C GLY A 309 3.05 -24.54 -5.80
N LYS A 310 2.31 -24.36 -6.89
CA LYS A 310 2.82 -24.61 -8.24
C LYS A 310 4.06 -23.75 -8.52
N LYS A 311 5.16 -24.39 -8.89
CA LYS A 311 6.42 -23.72 -9.24
C LYS A 311 6.27 -23.02 -10.59
N SER A 312 6.53 -21.71 -10.63
CA SER A 312 6.38 -20.90 -11.84
C SER A 312 6.98 -19.50 -11.59
N ALA A 313 7.23 -18.73 -12.65
CA ALA A 313 7.60 -17.32 -12.58
C ALA A 313 6.60 -16.49 -11.76
N ARG A 314 5.30 -16.79 -11.85
CA ARG A 314 4.24 -16.15 -11.06
C ARG A 314 4.40 -16.39 -9.57
N ARG A 315 4.85 -17.59 -9.16
CA ARG A 315 5.17 -17.87 -7.77
C ARG A 315 6.42 -17.10 -7.34
N ASP A 316 7.44 -17.09 -8.17
CA ASP A 316 8.73 -16.49 -7.82
C ASP A 316 8.63 -14.98 -7.63
N VAL A 317 7.88 -14.26 -8.48
CA VAL A 317 7.63 -12.81 -8.27
C VAL A 317 6.86 -12.55 -6.96
N VAL A 318 5.92 -13.44 -6.59
CA VAL A 318 5.21 -13.33 -5.30
C VAL A 318 6.15 -13.59 -4.11
N LEU A 319 7.11 -14.52 -4.24
CA LEU A 319 8.11 -14.77 -3.19
C LEU A 319 8.99 -13.53 -2.94
N LEU A 320 9.45 -12.86 -4.01
CA LEU A 320 10.24 -11.63 -3.91
C LEU A 320 9.45 -10.50 -3.23
N ASN A 321 8.21 -10.26 -3.67
CA ASN A 321 7.37 -9.22 -3.12
C ASN A 321 6.96 -9.53 -1.66
N CYS A 322 6.70 -10.79 -1.32
CA CYS A 322 6.47 -11.21 0.06
C CYS A 322 7.73 -11.01 0.92
N ALA A 323 8.92 -11.32 0.40
CA ALA A 323 10.16 -11.03 1.11
C ALA A 323 10.30 -9.52 1.40
N GLY A 324 9.96 -8.64 0.43
CA GLY A 324 9.87 -7.20 0.64
C GLY A 324 8.88 -6.82 1.74
N ALA A 325 7.71 -7.46 1.75
CA ALA A 325 6.70 -7.25 2.78
C ALA A 325 7.18 -7.69 4.19
N LEU A 326 7.91 -8.79 4.28
CA LEU A 326 8.54 -9.26 5.53
C LEU A 326 9.64 -8.31 6.02
N VAL A 327 10.40 -7.69 5.10
CA VAL A 327 11.37 -6.63 5.41
C VAL A 327 10.65 -5.39 5.94
N ALA A 328 9.60 -4.92 5.25
CA ALA A 328 8.80 -3.77 5.67
C ALA A 328 8.13 -4.00 7.04
N ALA A 329 7.71 -5.23 7.34
CA ALA A 329 7.17 -5.63 8.63
C ALA A 329 8.22 -5.68 9.76
N GLY A 330 9.51 -5.57 9.44
CA GLY A 330 10.60 -5.76 10.39
C GLY A 330 10.76 -7.21 10.85
N ARG A 331 10.20 -8.16 10.11
CA ARG A 331 10.29 -9.60 10.41
C ARG A 331 11.66 -10.18 10.04
N VAL A 332 12.27 -9.60 9.03
CA VAL A 332 13.62 -9.89 8.55
C VAL A 332 14.31 -8.60 8.11
N ASP A 333 15.63 -8.60 8.02
CA ASP A 333 16.36 -7.42 7.57
C ASP A 333 16.68 -7.44 6.07
N HIS A 334 16.66 -8.61 5.43
CA HIS A 334 17.07 -8.79 4.03
C HIS A 334 16.11 -9.69 3.26
N LEU A 335 15.91 -9.40 1.96
CA LEU A 335 15.06 -10.20 1.06
C LEU A 335 15.48 -11.68 1.03
N ALA A 336 16.79 -11.96 0.98
CA ALA A 336 17.32 -13.33 0.95
C ALA A 336 16.82 -14.20 2.12
N VAL A 337 16.58 -13.59 3.29
CA VAL A 337 16.02 -14.28 4.47
C VAL A 337 14.51 -14.43 4.37
N GLY A 338 13.83 -13.46 3.75
CA GLY A 338 12.37 -13.45 3.57
C GLY A 338 11.87 -14.48 2.57
N ILE A 339 12.62 -14.70 1.46
CA ILE A 339 12.22 -15.62 0.38
C ILE A 339 11.91 -17.04 0.88
N PRO A 340 12.78 -17.72 1.66
CA PRO A 340 12.45 -19.05 2.17
C PRO A 340 11.28 -19.06 3.18
N ILE A 341 11.02 -17.95 3.88
CA ILE A 341 9.85 -17.83 4.75
C ILE A 341 8.57 -17.75 3.90
N ALA A 342 8.57 -16.93 2.84
CA ALA A 342 7.48 -16.85 1.88
C ALA A 342 7.20 -18.20 1.21
N ALA A 343 8.27 -18.91 0.79
CA ALA A 343 8.13 -20.23 0.20
C ALA A 343 7.47 -21.23 1.17
N ARG A 344 7.88 -21.26 2.43
CA ARG A 344 7.25 -22.11 3.45
C ARG A 344 5.78 -21.76 3.68
N ALA A 345 5.41 -20.48 3.67
CA ALA A 345 4.01 -20.07 3.84
C ALA A 345 3.11 -20.60 2.70
N ILE A 346 3.63 -20.69 1.49
CA ILE A 346 2.94 -21.31 0.36
C ILE A 346 2.95 -22.84 0.50
N ASP A 347 4.12 -23.44 0.65
CA ASP A 347 4.32 -24.90 0.57
C ASP A 347 3.64 -25.65 1.74
N SER A 348 3.45 -24.99 2.88
CA SER A 348 2.68 -25.52 4.02
C SER A 348 1.15 -25.38 3.88
N GLY A 349 0.68 -24.66 2.86
CA GLY A 349 -0.73 -24.32 2.69
C GLY A 349 -1.24 -23.18 3.56
N ALA A 350 -0.38 -22.55 4.40
CA ALA A 350 -0.78 -21.46 5.28
C ALA A 350 -1.32 -20.24 4.51
N ALA A 351 -0.71 -19.91 3.37
CA ALA A 351 -1.18 -18.83 2.52
C ALA A 351 -2.57 -19.12 1.90
N ALA A 352 -2.81 -20.35 1.44
CA ALA A 352 -4.11 -20.78 0.93
C ALA A 352 -5.20 -20.81 2.02
N ALA A 353 -4.82 -21.19 3.25
CA ALA A 353 -5.71 -21.15 4.41
C ALA A 353 -6.18 -19.72 4.70
N LYS A 354 -5.30 -18.70 4.57
CA LYS A 354 -5.67 -17.27 4.75
C LYS A 354 -6.74 -16.81 3.77
N LEU A 355 -6.68 -17.23 2.51
CA LEU A 355 -7.74 -16.97 1.54
C LEU A 355 -9.06 -17.62 1.96
N THR A 356 -9.02 -18.91 2.34
CA THR A 356 -10.21 -19.65 2.76
C THR A 356 -10.85 -19.02 4.02
N GLU A 357 -10.03 -18.65 5.01
CA GLU A 357 -10.48 -17.99 6.24
C GLU A 357 -11.12 -16.64 5.94
N LEU A 358 -10.50 -15.83 5.06
CA LEU A 358 -11.00 -14.51 4.66
C LEU A 358 -12.34 -14.62 3.95
N VAL A 359 -12.48 -15.53 2.97
CA VAL A 359 -13.73 -15.78 2.27
C VAL A 359 -14.82 -16.17 3.28
N ARG A 360 -14.56 -17.16 4.12
CA ARG A 360 -15.53 -17.62 5.14
C ARG A 360 -15.97 -16.47 6.06
N PHE A 361 -15.02 -15.70 6.59
CA PHE A 361 -15.31 -14.60 7.52
C PHE A 361 -16.16 -13.52 6.87
N THR A 362 -15.84 -13.15 5.62
CA THR A 362 -16.50 -12.03 4.93
C THR A 362 -17.86 -12.39 4.35
N THR A 363 -18.12 -13.68 4.09
CA THR A 363 -19.42 -14.15 3.54
C THR A 363 -20.37 -14.66 4.62
N THR A 364 -19.89 -14.99 5.82
CA THR A 364 -20.75 -15.34 6.94
C THR A 364 -21.28 -14.07 7.58
N GLU A 365 -22.61 -13.89 7.59
CA GLU A 365 -23.26 -12.81 8.32
C GLU A 365 -22.85 -12.90 9.81
N GLY A 366 -22.41 -11.78 10.37
CA GLY A 366 -22.11 -11.73 11.81
C GLY A 366 -23.41 -11.97 12.59
N MET A 367 -23.50 -13.15 13.25
CA MET A 367 -24.50 -13.37 14.28
C MET A 367 -24.28 -12.39 15.43
#